data_1f36733963449f4d2b3a60aa565ab790
#
_entry.id   1f36733963449f4d2b3a60aa565ab790
#
_cell.length_a   1.000
_cell.length_b   1.000
_cell.length_c   1.000
_cell.angle_alpha   90.00
_cell.angle_beta   90.00
_cell.angle_gamma   90.00
#
_symmetry.space_group_name_H-M   'P 1'
#
loop_
_entity.id
_entity.type
_entity.pdbx_description
1 polymer ?
#
loop_
_entity_poly.entity_id
_entity_poly.type
_entity_poly.pdbx_seq_one_letter_code
_entity_poly.pdbx_strand_id
1 'polypeptide(L)'
;MKRLSMLASLLMVLCLQMAAQTWEDVKVGTSTRKTLTYVPKNVEKSPALVISLHGMNQDPKYQQNQTQWNALADTEGFIVTYPLGNNRMWDTHGTSDVEFVDAVIQEMINQHHVDKNRIYLSGFSMGSWLGYHCLETLGYQIAAFGPVSGVDIGKQPRANRMVPIMHIHGTADNVFKYTGDPSHMAGGYPSIEEYVKKWAAYEGCDTSNPQVIRPYPAGSTGPKATRTIYNNVNEGVEVNLIAIDGKGHWHSNEPNGVNSTQELWNFFKRHQLNQPSVPVENRNYFIRYESTKGENLWDCQAVYTLPKALEKGATYTLTMKMRTSADCTELPQFGIRNSA
;
A
#
# COMPACT_ATOMS: atom_id res chain seq x y z
N MET A 1 -15.91 -63.43 32.21
CA MET A 1 -15.50 -62.59 31.09
C MET A 1 -15.90 -61.14 31.39
N LYS A 2 -14.98 -60.36 31.89
CA LYS A 2 -15.24 -58.96 32.25
C LYS A 2 -14.86 -58.10 31.03
N ARG A 3 -15.83 -57.40 30.46
CA ARG A 3 -15.63 -56.42 29.37
C ARG A 3 -15.03 -55.13 29.98
N LEU A 4 -13.81 -54.83 29.65
CA LEU A 4 -13.13 -53.59 29.97
C LEU A 4 -13.60 -52.52 28.96
N SER A 5 -14.41 -51.58 29.39
CA SER A 5 -14.83 -50.42 28.60
C SER A 5 -13.70 -49.41 28.65
N MET A 6 -13.03 -49.22 27.53
CA MET A 6 -12.00 -48.21 27.37
C MET A 6 -12.67 -46.87 27.00
N LEU A 7 -12.86 -45.96 27.97
CA LEU A 7 -13.25 -44.59 27.72
C LEU A 7 -12.02 -43.84 27.17
N ALA A 8 -12.04 -43.60 25.88
CA ALA A 8 -11.11 -42.65 25.25
C ALA A 8 -11.57 -41.23 25.55
N SER A 9 -10.95 -40.57 26.53
CA SER A 9 -11.17 -39.17 26.80
C SER A 9 -10.49 -38.35 25.70
N LEU A 10 -11.28 -37.82 24.78
CA LEU A 10 -10.83 -36.86 23.76
C LEU A 10 -10.52 -35.52 24.46
N LEU A 11 -9.28 -35.30 24.81
CA LEU A 11 -8.81 -33.99 25.31
C LEU A 11 -8.85 -33.02 24.14
N MET A 12 -9.91 -32.22 24.06
CA MET A 12 -10.00 -31.07 23.16
C MET A 12 -9.13 -29.97 23.75
N VAL A 13 -7.87 -29.85 23.29
CA VAL A 13 -7.02 -28.74 23.65
C VAL A 13 -7.59 -27.52 22.94
N LEU A 14 -8.35 -26.70 23.67
CA LEU A 14 -8.74 -25.37 23.26
C LEU A 14 -7.47 -24.52 23.33
N CYS A 15 -6.76 -24.35 22.21
CA CYS A 15 -5.74 -23.31 22.10
C CYS A 15 -6.45 -21.95 22.19
N LEU A 16 -6.48 -21.36 23.39
CA LEU A 16 -6.83 -19.97 23.58
C LEU A 16 -5.77 -19.12 22.88
N GLN A 17 -6.06 -18.66 21.68
CA GLN A 17 -5.23 -17.64 21.05
C GLN A 17 -5.25 -16.38 21.92
N MET A 18 -4.09 -15.97 22.41
CA MET A 18 -3.91 -14.68 23.09
C MET A 18 -3.41 -13.66 22.07
N ALA A 19 -3.86 -12.41 22.21
CA ALA A 19 -3.27 -11.34 21.43
C ALA A 19 -1.76 -11.30 21.70
N ALA A 20 -0.96 -11.23 20.63
CA ALA A 20 0.50 -11.23 20.72
C ALA A 20 1.07 -10.01 20.03
N GLN A 21 2.03 -9.37 20.68
CA GLN A 21 2.84 -8.32 20.08
C GLN A 21 4.32 -8.73 20.17
N THR A 22 4.96 -8.84 19.01
CA THR A 22 6.30 -9.40 18.90
C THR A 22 7.18 -8.56 18.00
N TRP A 23 8.44 -8.36 18.43
CA TRP A 23 9.49 -7.89 17.54
C TRP A 23 9.97 -9.04 16.68
N GLU A 24 9.93 -8.86 15.37
CA GLU A 24 10.34 -9.87 14.39
C GLU A 24 11.52 -9.38 13.59
N ASP A 25 12.44 -10.30 13.32
CA ASP A 25 13.60 -10.06 12.49
C ASP A 25 13.27 -10.38 11.03
N VAL A 26 13.45 -9.40 10.15
CA VAL A 26 13.18 -9.49 8.70
C VAL A 26 14.51 -9.47 7.95
N LYS A 27 14.76 -10.49 7.13
CA LYS A 27 15.94 -10.56 6.27
C LYS A 27 15.77 -9.71 5.02
N VAL A 28 16.74 -8.81 4.78
CA VAL A 28 16.81 -7.96 3.58
C VAL A 28 18.22 -8.15 2.98
N GLY A 29 18.32 -8.98 1.96
CA GLY A 29 19.64 -9.39 1.43
C GLY A 29 20.52 -9.98 2.53
N THR A 30 21.66 -9.37 2.79
CA THR A 30 22.62 -9.80 3.83
C THR A 30 22.35 -9.17 5.19
N SER A 31 21.44 -8.20 5.28
CA SER A 31 21.13 -7.49 6.52
C SER A 31 19.89 -8.06 7.23
N THR A 32 19.73 -7.71 8.50
CA THR A 32 18.53 -8.03 9.28
C THR A 32 17.93 -6.73 9.80
N ARG A 33 16.66 -6.51 9.55
CA ARG A 33 15.89 -5.37 10.05
C ARG A 33 14.76 -5.86 10.96
N LYS A 34 14.04 -4.96 11.60
CA LYS A 34 13.02 -5.32 12.59
C LYS A 34 11.68 -4.72 12.23
N THR A 35 10.63 -5.47 12.53
CA THR A 35 9.26 -4.96 12.56
C THR A 35 8.60 -5.33 13.89
N LEU A 36 7.64 -4.52 14.33
CA LEU A 36 6.80 -4.80 15.50
C LEU A 36 5.44 -5.27 15.00
N THR A 37 5.13 -6.55 15.17
CA THR A 37 3.89 -7.15 14.67
C THR A 37 2.90 -7.39 15.80
N TYR A 38 1.63 -7.07 15.56
CA TYR A 38 0.51 -7.34 16.45
C TYR A 38 -0.48 -8.31 15.78
N VAL A 39 -0.72 -9.41 16.46
CA VAL A 39 -1.69 -10.45 16.07
C VAL A 39 -2.83 -10.44 17.10
N PRO A 40 -4.08 -10.10 16.73
CA PRO A 40 -5.20 -10.07 17.66
C PRO A 40 -5.67 -11.49 18.05
N LYS A 41 -6.41 -11.61 19.16
CA LYS A 41 -6.95 -12.90 19.62
C LYS A 41 -7.90 -13.54 18.63
N ASN A 42 -8.67 -12.73 17.93
CA ASN A 42 -9.69 -13.13 16.96
C ASN A 42 -9.18 -13.07 15.52
N VAL A 43 -7.85 -13.24 15.33
CA VAL A 43 -7.25 -13.21 13.99
C VAL A 43 -7.96 -14.17 13.04
N GLU A 44 -8.26 -13.73 11.83
CA GLU A 44 -8.85 -14.56 10.78
C GLU A 44 -7.88 -15.67 10.37
N LYS A 45 -8.40 -16.76 9.79
CA LYS A 45 -7.59 -17.88 9.28
C LYS A 45 -6.61 -17.44 8.17
N SER A 46 -7.02 -16.50 7.34
CA SER A 46 -6.20 -15.84 6.32
C SER A 46 -6.40 -14.35 6.47
N PRO A 47 -5.71 -13.72 7.44
CA PRO A 47 -6.01 -12.35 7.82
C PRO A 47 -5.53 -11.34 6.78
N ALA A 48 -6.20 -10.20 6.71
CA ALA A 48 -5.66 -9.03 6.04
C ALA A 48 -4.43 -8.52 6.79
N LEU A 49 -3.56 -7.79 6.09
CA LEU A 49 -2.37 -7.15 6.66
C LEU A 49 -2.45 -5.64 6.51
N VAL A 50 -2.19 -4.91 7.57
CA VAL A 50 -1.90 -3.48 7.53
C VAL A 50 -0.41 -3.27 7.86
N ILE A 51 0.34 -2.64 6.95
CA ILE A 51 1.71 -2.19 7.18
C ILE A 51 1.64 -0.69 7.48
N SER A 52 2.06 -0.28 8.68
CA SER A 52 1.96 1.10 9.14
C SER A 52 3.34 1.73 9.35
N LEU A 53 3.71 2.64 8.44
CA LEU A 53 5.04 3.28 8.39
C LEU A 53 5.05 4.55 9.26
N HIS A 54 6.03 4.65 10.16
CA HIS A 54 6.18 5.78 11.07
C HIS A 54 6.75 7.05 10.38
N GLY A 55 6.58 8.21 11.03
CA GLY A 55 7.17 9.46 10.60
C GLY A 55 8.67 9.58 10.93
N MET A 56 9.30 10.65 10.44
CA MET A 56 10.71 10.96 10.70
C MET A 56 11.00 11.03 12.21
N ASN A 57 12.11 10.43 12.64
CA ASN A 57 12.55 10.36 14.05
C ASN A 57 11.57 9.63 15.00
N GLN A 58 10.55 8.99 14.47
CA GLN A 58 9.62 8.14 15.20
C GLN A 58 10.08 6.67 15.17
N ASP A 59 9.35 5.81 15.87
CA ASP A 59 9.59 4.37 15.91
C ASP A 59 8.27 3.58 15.87
N PRO A 60 8.28 2.24 15.73
CA PRO A 60 7.11 1.39 15.67
C PRO A 60 6.15 1.55 16.86
N LYS A 61 6.66 1.75 18.08
CA LYS A 61 5.80 1.94 19.27
C LYS A 61 5.10 3.29 19.25
N TYR A 62 5.80 4.32 18.79
CA TYR A 62 5.19 5.64 18.60
C TYR A 62 4.10 5.58 17.54
N GLN A 63 4.37 4.94 16.39
CA GLN A 63 3.40 4.75 15.29
C GLN A 63 2.17 3.96 15.76
N GLN A 64 2.37 2.88 16.50
CA GLN A 64 1.29 2.11 17.12
C GLN A 64 0.41 3.00 18.02
N ASN A 65 1.04 3.77 18.90
CA ASN A 65 0.32 4.60 19.87
C ASN A 65 -0.47 5.73 19.19
N GLN A 66 0.09 6.37 18.16
CA GLN A 66 -0.60 7.46 17.48
C GLN A 66 -1.71 6.96 16.54
N THR A 67 -1.57 5.78 15.92
CA THR A 67 -2.54 5.26 14.97
C THR A 67 -3.60 4.38 15.59
N GLN A 68 -3.31 3.72 16.72
CA GLN A 68 -4.24 2.82 17.42
C GLN A 68 -4.75 1.64 16.58
N TRP A 69 -4.00 1.19 15.56
CA TRP A 69 -4.39 0.06 14.73
C TRP A 69 -4.66 -1.23 15.51
N ASN A 70 -3.93 -1.46 16.63
CA ASN A 70 -4.10 -2.67 17.44
C ASN A 70 -5.52 -2.79 18.01
N ALA A 71 -6.07 -1.68 18.50
CA ALA A 71 -7.43 -1.67 19.04
C ALA A 71 -8.47 -2.00 17.96
N LEU A 72 -8.25 -1.55 16.73
CA LEU A 72 -9.13 -1.88 15.62
C LEU A 72 -8.91 -3.32 15.14
N ALA A 73 -7.68 -3.82 15.14
CA ALA A 73 -7.36 -5.21 14.82
C ALA A 73 -8.06 -6.18 15.78
N ASP A 74 -8.19 -5.83 17.07
CA ASP A 74 -8.92 -6.64 18.07
C ASP A 74 -10.41 -6.81 17.74
N THR A 75 -11.00 -5.94 16.96
CA THR A 75 -12.41 -6.02 16.54
C THR A 75 -12.59 -6.59 15.15
N GLU A 76 -11.65 -6.33 14.24
CA GLU A 76 -11.77 -6.63 12.79
C GLU A 76 -10.96 -7.86 12.37
N GLY A 77 -10.06 -8.41 13.22
CA GLY A 77 -9.36 -9.68 13.01
C GLY A 77 -8.18 -9.65 12.02
N PHE A 78 -7.70 -8.48 11.63
CA PHE A 78 -6.52 -8.33 10.77
C PHE A 78 -5.20 -8.26 11.57
N ILE A 79 -4.08 -8.48 10.90
CA ILE A 79 -2.75 -8.30 11.47
C ILE A 79 -2.23 -6.91 11.12
N VAL A 80 -1.54 -6.25 12.08
CA VAL A 80 -0.83 -5.02 11.80
C VAL A 80 0.66 -5.16 12.12
N THR A 81 1.51 -4.65 11.23
CA THR A 81 2.95 -4.61 11.45
C THR A 81 3.47 -3.19 11.27
N TYR A 82 4.46 -2.84 12.09
CA TYR A 82 5.09 -1.53 12.16
C TYR A 82 6.59 -1.69 11.90
N PRO A 83 7.06 -1.55 10.66
CA PRO A 83 8.47 -1.63 10.33
C PRO A 83 9.29 -0.54 11.00
N LEU A 84 10.53 -0.85 11.39
CA LEU A 84 11.47 0.10 11.97
C LEU A 84 12.41 0.65 10.89
N GLY A 85 12.30 1.95 10.63
CA GLY A 85 13.21 2.68 9.75
C GLY A 85 14.64 2.70 10.29
N ASN A 86 15.62 2.68 9.41
CA ASN A 86 17.03 2.77 9.80
C ASN A 86 17.29 4.12 10.50
N ASN A 87 17.84 4.11 11.71
CA ASN A 87 17.97 5.29 12.55
C ASN A 87 16.66 6.10 12.70
N ARG A 88 15.50 5.44 12.65
CA ARG A 88 14.16 6.05 12.69
C ARG A 88 13.86 7.00 11.51
N MET A 89 14.49 6.72 10.37
CA MET A 89 14.36 7.43 9.10
C MET A 89 14.06 6.46 7.98
N TRP A 90 13.58 6.97 6.85
CA TRP A 90 13.31 6.21 5.63
C TRP A 90 14.14 6.70 4.46
N ASP A 91 14.62 5.79 3.64
CA ASP A 91 15.16 6.08 2.32
C ASP A 91 13.99 6.29 1.33
N THR A 92 13.61 7.54 1.13
CA THR A 92 12.46 7.92 0.30
C THR A 92 12.81 8.11 -1.19
N HIS A 93 14.08 7.89 -1.57
CA HIS A 93 14.54 8.08 -2.95
C HIS A 93 15.23 6.84 -3.53
N GLY A 94 15.83 6.02 -2.68
CA GLY A 94 16.49 4.78 -3.08
C GLY A 94 15.59 3.55 -2.93
N THR A 95 16.18 2.37 -3.02
CA THR A 95 15.44 1.10 -2.98
C THR A 95 15.49 0.39 -1.63
N SER A 96 16.39 0.79 -0.73
CA SER A 96 16.70 0.03 0.49
C SER A 96 15.49 -0.18 1.42
N ASP A 97 14.63 0.84 1.57
CA ASP A 97 13.42 0.71 2.37
C ASP A 97 12.24 0.14 1.58
N VAL A 98 12.22 0.28 0.26
CA VAL A 98 11.27 -0.43 -0.61
C VAL A 98 11.52 -1.94 -0.54
N GLU A 99 12.78 -2.39 -0.63
CA GLU A 99 13.19 -3.79 -0.46
C GLU A 99 12.84 -4.30 0.95
N PHE A 100 12.97 -3.46 1.96
CA PHE A 100 12.58 -3.82 3.32
C PHE A 100 11.06 -4.00 3.45
N VAL A 101 10.25 -3.11 2.88
CA VAL A 101 8.78 -3.25 2.87
C VAL A 101 8.37 -4.52 2.13
N ASP A 102 9.00 -4.84 1.00
CA ASP A 102 8.77 -6.10 0.29
C ASP A 102 9.11 -7.32 1.16
N ALA A 103 10.28 -7.31 1.80
CA ALA A 103 10.68 -8.38 2.70
C ALA A 103 9.70 -8.55 3.88
N VAL A 104 9.17 -7.45 4.44
CA VAL A 104 8.11 -7.49 5.46
C VAL A 104 6.85 -8.16 4.91
N ILE A 105 6.42 -7.81 3.69
CA ILE A 105 5.27 -8.46 3.05
C ILE A 105 5.49 -9.97 2.95
N GLN A 106 6.65 -10.40 2.44
CA GLN A 106 6.96 -11.82 2.29
C GLN A 106 7.03 -12.55 3.65
N GLU A 107 7.60 -11.92 4.67
CA GLU A 107 7.65 -12.49 6.03
C GLU A 107 6.24 -12.67 6.60
N MET A 108 5.36 -11.67 6.47
CA MET A 108 3.98 -11.78 6.95
C MET A 108 3.18 -12.85 6.21
N ILE A 109 3.39 -13.01 4.90
CA ILE A 109 2.77 -14.10 4.13
C ILE A 109 3.25 -15.46 4.63
N ASN A 110 4.54 -15.62 4.86
CA ASN A 110 5.16 -16.90 5.20
C ASN A 110 4.89 -17.32 6.66
N GLN A 111 5.02 -16.39 7.61
CA GLN A 111 4.93 -16.69 9.05
C GLN A 111 3.50 -16.58 9.59
N HIS A 112 2.73 -15.61 9.10
CA HIS A 112 1.40 -15.31 9.62
C HIS A 112 0.28 -15.68 8.66
N HIS A 113 0.59 -16.24 7.49
CA HIS A 113 -0.38 -16.73 6.49
C HIS A 113 -1.39 -15.64 6.08
N VAL A 114 -0.94 -14.38 6.01
CA VAL A 114 -1.81 -13.28 5.59
C VAL A 114 -2.32 -13.48 4.17
N ASP A 115 -3.52 -12.98 3.91
CA ASP A 115 -4.10 -12.99 2.57
C ASP A 115 -3.34 -12.01 1.66
N LYS A 116 -2.57 -12.54 0.73
CA LYS A 116 -1.78 -11.76 -0.23
C LYS A 116 -2.61 -10.79 -1.08
N ASN A 117 -3.93 -10.97 -1.13
CA ASN A 117 -4.83 -10.09 -1.85
C ASN A 117 -5.37 -8.94 -0.98
N ARG A 118 -5.16 -8.99 0.34
CA ARG A 118 -5.62 -8.01 1.31
C ARG A 118 -4.45 -7.42 2.11
N ILE A 119 -3.43 -6.93 1.39
CA ILE A 119 -2.27 -6.24 1.97
C ILE A 119 -2.45 -4.74 1.75
N TYR A 120 -2.47 -4.00 2.82
CA TYR A 120 -2.69 -2.56 2.85
C TYR A 120 -1.47 -1.83 3.39
N LEU A 121 -1.11 -0.74 2.74
CA LEU A 121 -0.03 0.12 3.18
C LEU A 121 -0.62 1.41 3.78
N SER A 122 -0.12 1.83 4.92
CA SER A 122 -0.42 3.12 5.53
C SER A 122 0.87 3.78 5.99
N GLY A 123 0.90 5.09 6.02
CA GLY A 123 2.05 5.82 6.51
C GLY A 123 1.66 7.17 7.10
N PHE A 124 2.49 7.68 8.02
CA PHE A 124 2.38 9.02 8.56
C PHE A 124 3.61 9.84 8.18
N SER A 125 3.42 11.09 7.69
CA SER A 125 4.52 12.01 7.42
C SER A 125 5.56 11.39 6.44
N MET A 126 6.81 11.23 6.84
CA MET A 126 7.85 10.57 6.04
C MET A 126 7.48 9.11 5.70
N GLY A 127 6.69 8.42 6.53
CA GLY A 127 6.14 7.10 6.21
C GLY A 127 5.13 7.13 5.06
N SER A 128 4.36 8.22 4.91
CA SER A 128 3.52 8.45 3.72
C SER A 128 4.37 8.68 2.46
N TRP A 129 5.46 9.44 2.60
CA TRP A 129 6.41 9.67 1.51
C TRP A 129 6.98 8.33 1.00
N LEU A 130 7.54 7.51 1.90
CA LEU A 130 7.99 6.17 1.54
C LEU A 130 6.86 5.33 0.93
N GLY A 131 5.63 5.41 1.50
CA GLY A 131 4.49 4.66 0.99
C GLY A 131 4.17 4.97 -0.46
N TYR A 132 4.14 6.23 -0.86
CA TYR A 132 3.99 6.64 -2.27
C TYR A 132 5.13 6.10 -3.13
N HIS A 133 6.37 6.19 -2.63
CA HIS A 133 7.54 5.67 -3.35
C HIS A 133 7.48 4.14 -3.53
N CYS A 134 6.95 3.40 -2.56
CA CYS A 134 6.73 1.96 -2.68
C CYS A 134 5.77 1.59 -3.81
N LEU A 135 4.80 2.44 -4.18
CA LEU A 135 3.85 2.12 -5.24
C LEU A 135 4.52 1.94 -6.61
N GLU A 136 5.68 2.55 -6.85
CA GLU A 136 6.42 2.40 -8.10
C GLU A 136 6.77 0.94 -8.40
N THR A 137 7.11 0.17 -7.36
CA THR A 137 7.59 -1.21 -7.50
C THR A 137 6.71 -2.24 -6.82
N LEU A 138 6.06 -1.90 -5.70
CA LEU A 138 5.25 -2.82 -4.89
C LEU A 138 3.74 -2.66 -5.08
N GLY A 139 3.27 -1.73 -5.92
CA GLY A 139 1.85 -1.50 -6.14
C GLY A 139 1.08 -2.78 -6.50
N TYR A 140 1.72 -3.75 -7.19
CA TYR A 140 1.11 -5.04 -7.54
C TYR A 140 0.83 -5.95 -6.33
N GLN A 141 1.42 -5.68 -5.16
CA GLN A 141 1.19 -6.40 -3.91
C GLN A 141 0.26 -5.64 -2.95
N ILE A 142 0.02 -4.34 -3.20
CA ILE A 142 -0.70 -3.45 -2.28
C ILE A 142 -2.14 -3.28 -2.78
N ALA A 143 -3.11 -3.78 -2.03
CA ALA A 143 -4.53 -3.71 -2.38
C ALA A 143 -5.10 -2.28 -2.29
N ALA A 144 -4.65 -1.50 -1.30
CA ALA A 144 -4.96 -0.07 -1.16
C ALA A 144 -3.90 0.65 -0.32
N PHE A 145 -3.79 1.97 -0.50
CA PHE A 145 -2.83 2.81 0.22
C PHE A 145 -3.50 3.96 0.97
N GLY A 146 -3.07 4.17 2.23
CA GLY A 146 -3.59 5.17 3.14
C GLY A 146 -2.52 6.12 3.67
N PRO A 147 -2.09 7.14 2.90
CA PRO A 147 -1.16 8.16 3.37
C PRO A 147 -1.82 9.18 4.28
N VAL A 148 -1.13 9.56 5.37
CA VAL A 148 -1.57 10.59 6.30
C VAL A 148 -0.47 11.65 6.43
N SER A 149 -0.79 12.91 6.13
CA SER A 149 0.10 14.08 6.30
C SER A 149 1.48 13.93 5.65
N GLY A 150 1.55 13.44 4.41
CA GLY A 150 2.81 13.34 3.68
C GLY A 150 2.61 13.02 2.20
N VAL A 151 3.54 13.44 1.35
CA VAL A 151 3.54 13.27 -0.12
C VAL A 151 4.90 12.79 -0.60
N ASP A 152 4.99 12.27 -1.83
CA ASP A 152 6.26 11.99 -2.49
C ASP A 152 6.81 13.29 -3.10
N ILE A 153 7.78 13.90 -2.40
CA ILE A 153 8.31 15.21 -2.76
C ILE A 153 9.16 15.12 -4.02
N GLY A 154 8.98 16.09 -4.92
CA GLY A 154 9.77 16.20 -6.15
C GLY A 154 9.41 15.20 -7.26
N LYS A 155 8.44 14.32 -7.03
CA LYS A 155 8.05 13.29 -7.99
C LYS A 155 6.64 13.49 -8.54
N GLN A 156 6.41 12.95 -9.73
CA GLN A 156 5.07 12.80 -10.31
C GLN A 156 4.47 11.46 -9.87
N PRO A 157 3.13 11.33 -9.84
CA PRO A 157 2.47 10.05 -9.55
C PRO A 157 3.03 8.91 -10.39
N ARG A 158 3.35 7.80 -9.72
CA ARG A 158 3.88 6.61 -10.36
C ARG A 158 3.57 5.35 -9.53
N ALA A 159 2.95 4.37 -10.16
CA ALA A 159 2.70 3.06 -9.59
C ALA A 159 2.79 2.00 -10.70
N ASN A 160 3.16 0.77 -10.36
CA ASN A 160 3.22 -0.32 -11.34
C ASN A 160 1.87 -1.03 -11.54
N ARG A 161 0.83 -0.55 -10.87
CA ARG A 161 -0.58 -0.95 -10.98
C ARG A 161 -1.46 0.23 -10.56
N MET A 162 -2.72 0.27 -10.97
CA MET A 162 -3.71 1.17 -10.40
C MET A 162 -3.98 0.79 -8.94
N VAL A 163 -3.77 1.71 -8.00
CA VAL A 163 -3.90 1.49 -6.56
C VAL A 163 -4.94 2.44 -5.99
N PRO A 164 -6.00 1.94 -5.32
CA PRO A 164 -6.91 2.80 -4.56
C PRO A 164 -6.17 3.55 -3.46
N ILE A 165 -6.39 4.88 -3.36
CA ILE A 165 -5.69 5.75 -2.40
C ILE A 165 -6.70 6.54 -1.57
N MET A 166 -6.53 6.58 -0.24
CA MET A 166 -7.21 7.52 0.64
C MET A 166 -6.19 8.39 1.37
N HIS A 167 -6.01 9.61 0.91
CA HIS A 167 -5.12 10.60 1.53
C HIS A 167 -5.87 11.39 2.59
N ILE A 168 -5.31 11.46 3.81
CA ILE A 168 -5.87 12.25 4.92
C ILE A 168 -4.87 13.33 5.30
N HIS A 169 -5.32 14.59 5.39
CA HIS A 169 -4.42 15.71 5.65
C HIS A 169 -5.11 16.83 6.45
N GLY A 170 -4.36 17.47 7.33
CA GLY A 170 -4.82 18.64 8.06
C GLY A 170 -4.61 19.94 7.25
N THR A 171 -5.63 20.81 7.17
CA THR A 171 -5.51 22.07 6.40
C THR A 171 -4.55 23.09 7.01
N ALA A 172 -4.20 22.93 8.31
CA ALA A 172 -3.21 23.75 9.01
C ALA A 172 -1.86 23.02 9.22
N ASP A 173 -1.61 21.97 8.44
CA ASP A 173 -0.31 21.28 8.48
C ASP A 173 0.80 22.24 8.01
N ASN A 174 1.78 22.44 8.89
CA ASN A 174 2.92 23.34 8.66
C ASN A 174 4.23 22.60 8.37
N VAL A 175 4.22 21.26 8.39
CA VAL A 175 5.37 20.40 8.05
C VAL A 175 5.24 19.97 6.58
N PHE A 176 4.20 19.21 6.25
CA PHE A 176 3.77 18.99 4.87
C PHE A 176 2.63 19.97 4.57
N LYS A 177 2.99 21.19 4.16
CA LYS A 177 2.04 22.29 4.01
C LYS A 177 0.88 21.93 3.09
N TYR A 178 -0.35 22.11 3.56
CA TYR A 178 -1.54 21.82 2.76
C TYR A 178 -1.59 22.62 1.45
N THR A 179 -1.09 23.86 1.50
CA THR A 179 -0.98 24.74 0.33
C THR A 179 0.15 24.39 -0.65
N GLY A 180 0.93 23.36 -0.32
CA GLY A 180 2.12 22.97 -1.07
C GLY A 180 3.38 23.72 -0.63
N ASP A 181 4.51 23.23 -1.09
CA ASP A 181 5.82 23.86 -0.92
C ASP A 181 6.67 23.68 -2.18
N PRO A 182 6.50 24.56 -3.20
CA PRO A 182 7.24 24.45 -4.45
C PRO A 182 8.74 24.69 -4.30
N SER A 183 9.16 25.29 -3.18
CA SER A 183 10.57 25.58 -2.86
C SER A 183 11.21 24.56 -1.93
N HIS A 184 10.52 23.46 -1.60
CA HIS A 184 11.07 22.42 -0.74
C HIS A 184 12.38 21.86 -1.32
N MET A 185 13.42 21.74 -0.47
CA MET A 185 14.78 21.35 -0.90
C MET A 185 14.86 19.99 -1.62
N ALA A 186 13.92 19.09 -1.39
CA ALA A 186 13.83 17.78 -2.05
C ALA A 186 13.07 17.81 -3.39
N GLY A 187 12.79 18.98 -3.99
CA GLY A 187 12.17 19.09 -5.31
C GLY A 187 10.79 19.74 -5.36
N GLY A 188 10.23 20.11 -4.22
CA GLY A 188 8.92 20.77 -4.13
C GLY A 188 7.71 19.86 -4.36
N TYR A 189 6.52 20.36 -4.00
CA TYR A 189 5.24 19.71 -4.28
C TYR A 189 4.12 20.75 -4.35
N PRO A 190 3.03 20.49 -5.11
CA PRO A 190 1.88 21.39 -5.22
C PRO A 190 1.02 21.33 -3.95
N SER A 191 -0.11 22.06 -3.92
CA SER A 191 -1.09 21.90 -2.86
C SER A 191 -1.53 20.44 -2.74
N ILE A 192 -1.95 20.02 -1.55
CA ILE A 192 -2.40 18.63 -1.31
C ILE A 192 -3.59 18.28 -2.20
N GLU A 193 -4.50 19.23 -2.41
CA GLU A 193 -5.63 19.03 -3.32
C GLU A 193 -5.17 18.73 -4.75
N GLU A 194 -4.22 19.52 -5.26
CA GLU A 194 -3.68 19.30 -6.61
C GLU A 194 -2.85 18.00 -6.68
N TYR A 195 -2.08 17.70 -5.63
CA TYR A 195 -1.29 16.47 -5.55
C TYR A 195 -2.19 15.23 -5.63
N VAL A 196 -3.26 15.18 -4.83
CA VAL A 196 -4.23 14.08 -4.84
C VAL A 196 -4.99 14.01 -6.16
N LYS A 197 -5.35 15.17 -6.74
CA LYS A 197 -5.97 15.23 -8.08
C LYS A 197 -5.04 14.69 -9.18
N LYS A 198 -3.74 14.94 -9.10
CA LYS A 198 -2.75 14.34 -10.03
C LYS A 198 -2.70 12.82 -9.89
N TRP A 199 -2.74 12.29 -8.66
CA TRP A 199 -2.86 10.86 -8.44
C TRP A 199 -4.17 10.29 -9.00
N ALA A 200 -5.29 10.98 -8.77
CA ALA A 200 -6.57 10.57 -9.34
C ALA A 200 -6.52 10.50 -10.88
N ALA A 201 -5.93 11.50 -11.52
CA ALA A 201 -5.74 11.49 -12.97
C ALA A 201 -4.82 10.34 -13.44
N TYR A 202 -3.74 10.07 -12.69
CA TYR A 202 -2.82 8.97 -12.97
C TYR A 202 -3.51 7.59 -12.86
N GLU A 203 -4.38 7.42 -11.85
CA GLU A 203 -5.19 6.21 -11.63
C GLU A 203 -6.42 6.14 -12.58
N GLY A 204 -6.53 7.06 -13.53
CA GLY A 204 -7.60 7.07 -14.54
C GLY A 204 -8.97 7.48 -14.00
N CYS A 205 -9.02 8.11 -12.84
CA CYS A 205 -10.26 8.62 -12.27
C CYS A 205 -10.77 9.85 -13.02
N ASP A 206 -12.12 10.04 -13.04
CA ASP A 206 -12.71 11.30 -13.51
C ASP A 206 -12.39 12.43 -12.52
N THR A 207 -11.54 13.36 -12.96
CA THR A 207 -11.13 14.53 -12.17
C THR A 207 -11.97 15.77 -12.46
N SER A 208 -12.92 15.70 -13.39
CA SER A 208 -13.79 16.83 -13.77
C SER A 208 -15.03 16.95 -12.87
N ASN A 209 -15.49 15.83 -12.31
CA ASN A 209 -16.70 15.76 -11.51
C ASN A 209 -16.54 14.89 -10.24
N PRO A 210 -15.70 15.30 -9.26
CA PRO A 210 -15.54 14.56 -8.03
C PRO A 210 -16.80 14.63 -7.16
N GLN A 211 -17.06 13.56 -6.40
CA GLN A 211 -18.04 13.63 -5.32
C GLN A 211 -17.42 14.37 -4.12
N VAL A 212 -18.10 15.43 -3.65
CA VAL A 212 -17.65 16.21 -2.49
C VAL A 212 -18.66 16.07 -1.36
N ILE A 213 -18.20 15.68 -0.18
CA ILE A 213 -18.99 15.51 1.04
C ILE A 213 -18.49 16.51 2.09
N ARG A 214 -19.36 17.45 2.51
CA ARG A 214 -19.06 18.43 3.56
C ARG A 214 -20.33 18.78 4.32
N PRO A 215 -20.34 18.79 5.67
CA PRO A 215 -19.25 18.35 6.55
C PRO A 215 -19.06 16.84 6.49
N TYR A 216 -17.82 16.41 6.74
CA TYR A 216 -17.47 15.01 6.84
C TYR A 216 -16.83 14.70 8.21
N PRO A 217 -17.13 13.57 8.90
CA PRO A 217 -18.30 12.72 8.61
C PRO A 217 -19.63 13.47 8.81
N ALA A 218 -20.68 13.01 8.13
CA ALA A 218 -21.99 13.62 8.28
C ALA A 218 -22.48 13.55 9.73
N GLY A 219 -23.03 14.68 10.25
CA GLY A 219 -23.45 14.78 11.66
C GLY A 219 -22.30 14.94 12.67
N SER A 220 -21.05 15.08 12.23
CA SER A 220 -19.91 15.34 13.10
C SER A 220 -20.09 16.58 13.95
N THR A 221 -19.79 16.47 15.27
CA THR A 221 -19.73 17.58 16.22
C THR A 221 -18.28 18.02 16.50
N GLY A 222 -17.29 17.26 16.00
CA GLY A 222 -15.87 17.57 16.07
C GLY A 222 -15.39 18.50 14.96
N PRO A 223 -14.06 18.58 14.71
CA PRO A 223 -13.51 19.34 13.60
C PRO A 223 -14.15 18.94 12.28
N LYS A 224 -14.53 19.92 11.49
CA LYS A 224 -15.12 19.68 10.16
C LYS A 224 -14.04 19.19 9.21
N ALA A 225 -14.46 18.36 8.28
CA ALA A 225 -13.61 17.96 7.16
C ALA A 225 -14.38 18.01 5.85
N THR A 226 -13.65 18.01 4.76
CA THR A 226 -14.17 17.81 3.41
C THR A 226 -13.60 16.48 2.89
N ARG A 227 -14.48 15.59 2.41
CA ARG A 227 -14.07 14.40 1.67
C ARG A 227 -14.34 14.60 0.20
N THR A 228 -13.29 14.52 -0.62
CA THR A 228 -13.36 14.56 -2.09
C THR A 228 -13.03 13.17 -2.62
N ILE A 229 -13.88 12.64 -3.50
CA ILE A 229 -13.76 11.28 -4.05
C ILE A 229 -13.69 11.38 -5.57
N TYR A 230 -12.63 10.87 -6.14
CA TYR A 230 -12.44 10.68 -7.56
C TYR A 230 -12.59 9.18 -7.87
N ASN A 231 -13.41 8.82 -8.85
CA ASN A 231 -13.69 7.43 -9.16
C ASN A 231 -13.25 7.07 -10.58
N ASN A 232 -12.68 5.88 -10.72
CA ASN A 232 -12.57 5.15 -11.97
C ASN A 232 -13.52 3.95 -11.90
N VAL A 233 -14.77 4.15 -12.29
CA VAL A 233 -15.82 3.13 -12.17
C VAL A 233 -15.56 1.89 -13.00
N ASN A 234 -14.82 2.00 -14.10
CA ASN A 234 -14.51 0.88 -15.00
C ASN A 234 -13.48 -0.07 -14.38
N GLU A 235 -12.57 0.45 -13.57
CA GLU A 235 -11.48 -0.31 -12.94
C GLU A 235 -11.71 -0.56 -11.44
N GLY A 236 -12.78 -0.03 -10.87
CA GLY A 236 -13.07 -0.16 -9.44
C GLY A 236 -12.04 0.55 -8.54
N VAL A 237 -11.36 1.58 -9.07
CA VAL A 237 -10.35 2.36 -8.36
C VAL A 237 -10.93 3.69 -7.93
N GLU A 238 -10.61 4.11 -6.73
CA GLU A 238 -10.97 5.43 -6.21
C GLU A 238 -9.76 6.10 -5.56
N VAL A 239 -9.66 7.42 -5.72
CA VAL A 239 -8.70 8.26 -5.02
C VAL A 239 -9.47 9.27 -4.19
N ASN A 240 -9.24 9.26 -2.88
CA ASN A 240 -9.95 10.09 -1.92
C ASN A 240 -8.99 11.09 -1.26
N LEU A 241 -9.49 12.29 -0.97
CA LEU A 241 -8.87 13.24 -0.06
C LEU A 241 -9.83 13.52 1.10
N ILE A 242 -9.37 13.34 2.34
CA ILE A 242 -10.04 13.86 3.53
C ILE A 242 -9.20 15.03 4.07
N ALA A 243 -9.67 16.25 3.85
CA ALA A 243 -9.07 17.49 4.33
C ALA A 243 -9.72 17.91 5.65
N ILE A 244 -8.97 17.87 6.78
CA ILE A 244 -9.50 18.17 8.12
C ILE A 244 -9.21 19.62 8.45
N ASP A 245 -10.26 20.43 8.61
CA ASP A 245 -10.17 21.87 8.87
C ASP A 245 -9.39 22.18 10.15
N GLY A 246 -8.38 23.03 10.03
CA GLY A 246 -7.57 23.50 11.16
C GLY A 246 -6.67 22.45 11.82
N LYS A 247 -6.68 21.20 11.37
CA LYS A 247 -5.78 20.16 11.86
C LYS A 247 -4.35 20.42 11.39
N GLY A 248 -3.39 20.30 12.31
CA GLY A 248 -1.95 20.39 12.01
C GLY A 248 -1.37 19.04 11.57
N HIS A 249 -0.04 18.91 11.72
CA HIS A 249 0.72 17.70 11.34
C HIS A 249 0.53 16.55 12.34
N TRP A 250 -0.64 15.91 12.33
CA TRP A 250 -1.00 14.83 13.25
C TRP A 250 -1.88 13.78 12.62
N HIS A 251 -1.72 12.53 13.06
CA HIS A 251 -2.70 11.48 12.80
C HIS A 251 -3.97 11.79 13.60
N SER A 252 -5.11 11.92 12.94
CA SER A 252 -6.36 12.28 13.62
C SER A 252 -7.03 11.06 14.24
N ASN A 253 -7.36 11.15 15.53
CA ASN A 253 -8.14 10.15 16.27
C ASN A 253 -9.36 10.80 16.94
N GLU A 254 -10.01 11.73 16.26
CA GLU A 254 -11.14 12.48 16.82
C GLU A 254 -12.39 11.59 16.94
N PRO A 255 -12.89 11.32 18.13
CA PRO A 255 -14.04 10.42 18.31
C PRO A 255 -15.34 10.98 17.73
N ASN A 256 -15.49 12.32 17.67
CA ASN A 256 -16.64 13.01 17.12
C ASN A 256 -16.34 13.71 15.79
N GLY A 257 -15.30 13.30 15.10
CA GLY A 257 -14.82 13.86 13.86
C GLY A 257 -14.20 12.79 12.98
N VAL A 258 -13.07 13.10 12.34
CA VAL A 258 -12.32 12.14 11.52
C VAL A 258 -11.40 11.30 12.42
N ASN A 259 -11.66 10.01 12.51
CA ASN A 259 -10.71 9.03 13.01
C ASN A 259 -10.00 8.39 11.80
N SER A 260 -8.75 8.80 11.56
CA SER A 260 -8.00 8.39 10.38
C SER A 260 -7.85 6.87 10.25
N THR A 261 -7.62 6.16 11.35
CA THR A 261 -7.48 4.70 11.34
C THR A 261 -8.78 4.01 10.94
N GLN A 262 -9.91 4.46 11.50
CA GLN A 262 -11.22 3.91 11.15
C GLN A 262 -11.59 4.21 9.71
N GLU A 263 -11.31 5.44 9.22
CA GLU A 263 -11.57 5.80 7.82
C GLU A 263 -10.73 4.97 6.85
N LEU A 264 -9.44 4.82 7.16
CA LEU A 264 -8.53 4.00 6.35
C LEU A 264 -8.96 2.53 6.34
N TRP A 265 -9.36 1.96 7.48
CA TRP A 265 -9.84 0.58 7.51
C TRP A 265 -11.15 0.40 6.74
N ASN A 266 -12.11 1.31 6.91
CA ASN A 266 -13.35 1.30 6.14
C ASN A 266 -13.12 1.43 4.63
N PHE A 267 -12.05 2.10 4.23
CA PHE A 267 -11.59 2.18 2.86
C PHE A 267 -10.91 0.87 2.43
N PHE A 268 -9.93 0.39 3.17
CA PHE A 268 -9.11 -0.78 2.85
C PHE A 268 -9.95 -2.04 2.63
N LYS A 269 -10.87 -2.35 3.54
CA LYS A 269 -11.68 -3.59 3.50
C LYS A 269 -12.60 -3.69 2.28
N ARG A 270 -12.76 -2.63 1.50
CA ARG A 270 -13.49 -2.63 0.23
C ARG A 270 -12.62 -3.03 -0.97
N HIS A 271 -11.30 -3.06 -0.81
CA HIS A 271 -10.35 -3.30 -1.88
C HIS A 271 -9.55 -4.57 -1.66
N GLN A 272 -9.38 -5.35 -2.73
CA GLN A 272 -8.51 -6.53 -2.75
C GLN A 272 -7.95 -6.73 -4.17
N LEU A 273 -6.80 -7.42 -4.29
CA LEU A 273 -6.10 -7.58 -5.57
C LEU A 273 -6.86 -8.47 -6.56
N ASN A 274 -7.59 -9.48 -6.07
CA ASN A 274 -8.36 -10.43 -6.89
C ASN A 274 -9.83 -10.04 -7.06
N GLN A 275 -10.19 -8.79 -6.84
CA GLN A 275 -11.49 -8.34 -7.37
C GLN A 275 -11.48 -8.63 -8.87
N PRO A 276 -12.52 -9.25 -9.45
CA PRO A 276 -12.60 -9.39 -10.87
C PRO A 276 -12.58 -7.99 -11.46
N SER A 277 -11.38 -7.53 -11.79
CA SER A 277 -11.25 -6.38 -12.67
C SER A 277 -11.99 -6.75 -13.94
N VAL A 278 -12.78 -5.81 -14.47
CA VAL A 278 -13.28 -5.82 -15.84
C VAL A 278 -12.20 -6.44 -16.74
N PRO A 279 -12.56 -7.33 -17.71
CA PRO A 279 -11.60 -8.13 -18.47
C PRO A 279 -10.41 -7.31 -18.92
N VAL A 280 -9.22 -7.88 -18.74
CA VAL A 280 -7.89 -7.29 -18.97
C VAL A 280 -7.65 -6.80 -20.40
N GLU A 281 -8.68 -6.77 -21.26
CA GLU A 281 -8.58 -6.50 -22.69
C GLU A 281 -8.03 -5.11 -23.07
N ASN A 282 -7.97 -4.15 -22.12
CA ASN A 282 -7.52 -2.79 -22.43
C ASN A 282 -6.50 -2.18 -21.45
N ARG A 283 -5.77 -2.99 -20.67
CA ARG A 283 -4.74 -2.43 -19.78
C ARG A 283 -3.46 -2.13 -20.55
N ASN A 284 -3.08 -0.86 -20.56
CA ASN A 284 -1.76 -0.46 -21.04
C ASN A 284 -0.72 -0.72 -19.95
N TYR A 285 0.03 -1.78 -20.08
CA TYR A 285 1.19 -2.02 -19.22
C TYR A 285 2.38 -1.25 -19.79
N PHE A 286 3.04 -0.46 -18.93
CA PHE A 286 4.29 0.19 -19.29
C PHE A 286 5.44 -0.57 -18.62
N ILE A 287 6.24 -1.25 -19.40
CA ILE A 287 7.52 -1.76 -18.96
C ILE A 287 8.55 -0.71 -19.32
N ARG A 288 9.08 0.04 -18.33
CA ARG A 288 10.25 0.87 -18.53
C ARG A 288 11.48 0.03 -18.23
N TYR A 289 12.29 -0.20 -19.25
CA TYR A 289 13.56 -0.86 -19.12
C TYR A 289 14.66 0.15 -19.47
N GLU A 290 15.57 0.40 -18.53
CA GLU A 290 16.79 1.17 -18.77
C GLU A 290 17.96 0.18 -18.78
N SER A 291 18.51 -0.08 -19.95
CA SER A 291 19.69 -0.91 -20.11
C SER A 291 20.95 -0.06 -19.94
N THR A 292 21.83 -0.48 -19.04
CA THR A 292 23.25 -0.09 -19.13
C THR A 292 23.89 -0.94 -20.21
N LYS A 293 24.73 -0.36 -21.09
CA LYS A 293 25.39 -1.04 -22.20
C LYS A 293 25.97 -2.38 -21.76
N GLY A 294 25.32 -3.48 -22.15
CA GLY A 294 25.86 -4.83 -22.05
C GLY A 294 26.60 -5.19 -23.33
N GLU A 295 27.61 -6.04 -23.26
CA GLU A 295 28.40 -6.48 -24.42
C GLU A 295 27.67 -7.54 -25.26
N ASN A 296 26.57 -8.13 -24.76
CA ASN A 296 25.81 -9.18 -25.44
C ASN A 296 24.31 -8.85 -25.48
N LEU A 297 23.65 -9.27 -26.58
CA LEU A 297 22.19 -9.16 -26.78
C LEU A 297 21.34 -9.73 -25.63
N TRP A 298 21.89 -10.61 -24.82
CA TRP A 298 21.22 -11.29 -23.71
C TRP A 298 21.31 -10.53 -22.37
N ASP A 299 22.17 -9.53 -22.28
CA ASP A 299 22.42 -8.78 -21.06
C ASP A 299 21.28 -7.79 -20.72
N CYS A 300 20.34 -7.65 -21.67
CA CYS A 300 19.23 -6.70 -21.63
C CYS A 300 17.89 -7.43 -21.79
N GLN A 301 17.41 -8.09 -20.75
CA GLN A 301 16.13 -8.80 -20.81
C GLN A 301 15.13 -8.23 -19.81
N ALA A 302 13.94 -7.84 -20.30
CA ALA A 302 12.78 -7.65 -19.45
C ALA A 302 11.90 -8.91 -19.57
N VAL A 303 11.73 -9.63 -18.47
CA VAL A 303 10.87 -10.82 -18.42
C VAL A 303 9.58 -10.46 -17.69
N TYR A 304 8.47 -10.56 -18.38
CA TYR A 304 7.15 -10.47 -17.77
C TYR A 304 6.54 -11.87 -17.66
N THR A 305 6.25 -12.29 -16.43
CA THR A 305 5.55 -13.54 -16.18
C THR A 305 4.05 -13.30 -16.21
N LEU A 306 3.35 -13.97 -17.13
CA LEU A 306 1.90 -13.88 -17.21
C LEU A 306 1.29 -14.40 -15.89
N PRO A 307 0.31 -13.70 -15.31
CA PRO A 307 -0.31 -14.11 -14.06
C PRO A 307 -1.15 -15.40 -14.21
N LYS A 308 -1.47 -15.78 -15.42
CA LYS A 308 -2.19 -17.02 -15.78
C LYS A 308 -1.50 -17.67 -16.97
N ALA A 309 -1.38 -19.00 -16.94
CA ALA A 309 -0.89 -19.76 -18.07
C ALA A 309 -1.80 -19.59 -19.29
N LEU A 310 -1.20 -19.53 -20.48
CA LEU A 310 -1.94 -19.49 -21.73
C LEU A 310 -2.70 -20.80 -21.95
N GLU A 311 -3.97 -20.73 -22.34
CA GLU A 311 -4.80 -21.90 -22.58
C GLU A 311 -4.51 -22.49 -23.97
N LYS A 312 -4.34 -23.81 -24.05
CA LYS A 312 -4.08 -24.50 -25.31
C LYS A 312 -5.27 -24.31 -26.29
N GLY A 313 -4.97 -23.81 -27.46
CA GLY A 313 -5.97 -23.59 -28.51
C GLY A 313 -6.67 -22.23 -28.48
N ALA A 314 -6.42 -21.39 -27.49
CA ALA A 314 -6.89 -20.02 -27.47
C ALA A 314 -5.97 -19.10 -28.28
N THR A 315 -6.55 -18.07 -28.92
CA THR A 315 -5.78 -17.04 -29.63
C THR A 315 -5.58 -15.84 -28.70
N TYR A 316 -4.32 -15.44 -28.54
CA TYR A 316 -3.94 -14.28 -27.74
C TYR A 316 -3.29 -13.23 -28.64
N THR A 317 -3.71 -11.99 -28.51
CA THR A 317 -3.10 -10.86 -29.21
C THR A 317 -2.28 -10.05 -28.22
N LEU A 318 -0.96 -9.99 -28.44
CA LEU A 318 -0.05 -9.12 -27.69
C LEU A 318 0.19 -7.87 -28.52
N THR A 319 -0.26 -6.72 -28.01
CA THR A 319 0.00 -5.42 -28.64
C THR A 319 0.99 -4.65 -27.77
N MET A 320 2.10 -4.22 -28.38
CA MET A 320 3.12 -3.44 -27.70
C MET A 320 3.40 -2.15 -28.45
N LYS A 321 3.51 -1.07 -27.71
CA LYS A 321 4.10 0.18 -28.19
C LYS A 321 5.48 0.34 -27.56
N MET A 322 6.51 0.36 -28.38
CA MET A 322 7.87 0.59 -27.93
C MET A 322 8.32 1.97 -28.33
N ARG A 323 9.05 2.64 -27.45
CA ARG A 323 9.72 3.89 -27.73
C ARG A 323 11.19 3.69 -27.38
N THR A 324 12.06 3.84 -28.34
CA THR A 324 13.51 3.87 -28.13
C THR A 324 13.96 5.31 -27.97
N SER A 325 15.12 5.52 -27.29
CA SER A 325 15.81 6.80 -27.37
C SER A 325 16.36 7.02 -28.77
N ALA A 326 16.63 8.27 -29.14
CA ALA A 326 17.17 8.62 -30.46
C ALA A 326 18.51 7.93 -30.80
N ASP A 327 19.22 7.45 -29.77
CA ASP A 327 20.54 6.83 -29.90
C ASP A 327 20.50 5.30 -30.03
N CYS A 328 19.30 4.70 -30.08
CA CYS A 328 19.17 3.25 -30.21
C CYS A 328 19.23 2.85 -31.69
N THR A 329 20.28 2.17 -32.09
CA THR A 329 20.53 1.75 -33.48
C THR A 329 19.98 0.37 -33.82
N GLU A 330 19.54 -0.40 -32.82
CA GLU A 330 19.01 -1.76 -33.02
C GLU A 330 17.54 -1.87 -32.60
N LEU A 331 16.76 -2.64 -33.36
CA LEU A 331 15.36 -2.92 -33.07
C LEU A 331 15.27 -4.01 -31.98
N PRO A 332 14.41 -3.82 -30.99
CA PRO A 332 14.20 -4.84 -29.96
C PRO A 332 13.61 -6.12 -30.55
N GLN A 333 14.12 -7.26 -30.08
CA GLN A 333 13.63 -8.59 -30.49
C GLN A 333 12.65 -9.15 -29.47
N PHE A 334 11.68 -9.87 -29.98
CA PHE A 334 10.62 -10.52 -29.23
C PHE A 334 10.76 -12.02 -29.19
N GLY A 335 10.51 -12.62 -28.03
CA GLY A 335 10.36 -14.04 -27.89
C GLY A 335 9.32 -14.41 -26.84
N ILE A 336 8.44 -15.36 -27.17
CA ILE A 336 7.61 -16.04 -26.18
C ILE A 336 8.33 -17.33 -25.82
N ARG A 337 8.69 -17.49 -24.55
CA ARG A 337 9.28 -18.74 -24.05
C ARG A 337 8.30 -19.44 -23.12
N ASN A 338 8.17 -20.74 -23.29
CA ASN A 338 7.55 -21.61 -22.30
C ASN A 338 8.63 -21.96 -21.28
N SER A 339 8.46 -21.53 -20.03
CA SER A 339 9.30 -22.06 -18.94
C SER A 339 8.78 -23.45 -18.60
N ALA A 340 9.54 -24.46 -18.95
CA ALA A 340 9.31 -25.84 -18.52
C ALA A 340 9.52 -25.97 -17.03
#